data_befddffd0ee8c1ff483faa0109701f75
#
_entry.id   befddffd0ee8c1ff483faa0109701f75
#
_cell.length_a   1.000
_cell.length_b   1.000
_cell.length_c   1.000
_cell.angle_alpha   90.00
_cell.angle_beta   90.00
_cell.angle_gamma   90.00
#
_symmetry.space_group_name_H-M   'P 1'
#
loop_
_entity.id
_entity.type
_entity.pdbx_description
1 polymer ?
#
loop_
_entity_poly.entity_id
_entity_poly.type
_entity_poly.pdbx_seq_one_letter_code
_entity_poly.pdbx_strand_id
1 'polypeptide(L)'
;MITDSLDIATETYINEEDFYGKQGKMVDTCIIIFSDQIYQKILTTYACKKISEIRGCNGSTDIMSLVYKGKEIAFYLTELGSTMCAQCMIEAAWVSGAYRFIMSGSCGSISEKTKGKYIIPIESYRDEGMSYHFKKPSDYIAIKNHEKVALFFKENHIPYIEGRVWTTDAFTRETRGAVQKRREEGCLAVEMEIAGVQAVADFYGFELYTFLECGDTFAEEYNNTGLNEANHNHSKFEIELEFALTLKNEVCLFQPHIEDLWYRKQLVEDEKTMSFNEAYGGPFPFDAKKWEPFYQKWGLNENYLYRYIFDENHSYAGEIGYVKETDTICWMHIIVEYSKRKQGIGTKAIQLFVEEAKKNGIEEINVEMDESDKNIAVFIKQGIKKASNTLLTKKL
;
A
#
# COMPACT_ATOMS: atom_id res chain seq x y z
N MET A 1 0.23 26.35 2.76
CA MET A 1 -1.17 25.79 2.74
C MET A 1 -1.07 24.28 2.98
N ILE A 2 -2.17 23.58 3.20
CA ILE A 2 -2.11 22.11 3.41
C ILE A 2 -1.42 21.39 2.26
N THR A 3 -1.51 21.91 1.06
CA THR A 3 -0.83 21.42 -0.15
C THR A 3 0.70 21.46 -0.08
N ASP A 4 1.26 22.14 0.89
CA ASP A 4 2.71 22.31 1.09
C ASP A 4 3.22 21.44 2.28
N SER A 5 2.37 20.57 2.81
CA SER A 5 2.66 19.77 4.02
C SER A 5 3.53 18.54 3.78
N LEU A 6 3.64 18.06 2.53
CA LEU A 6 4.45 16.90 2.20
C LEU A 6 5.94 17.24 2.27
N ASP A 7 6.63 16.64 3.20
CA ASP A 7 8.11 16.60 3.24
C ASP A 7 8.56 15.14 3.24
N ILE A 8 9.15 14.71 2.13
CA ILE A 8 9.73 13.37 1.97
C ILE A 8 11.25 13.42 1.87
N ALA A 9 11.83 14.60 2.04
CA ALA A 9 13.27 14.82 1.88
C ALA A 9 14.05 14.75 3.19
N THR A 10 13.35 14.88 4.31
CA THR A 10 13.94 14.87 5.66
C THR A 10 13.33 13.78 6.53
N GLU A 11 14.10 13.33 7.53
CA GLU A 11 13.64 12.35 8.51
C GLU A 11 12.59 12.94 9.45
N THR A 12 11.68 12.09 9.95
CA THR A 12 10.73 12.46 11.00
C THR A 12 11.42 12.61 12.36
N TYR A 13 10.89 13.47 13.22
CA TYR A 13 11.38 13.60 14.61
C TYR A 13 10.90 12.50 15.53
N ILE A 14 9.76 11.90 15.22
CA ILE A 14 9.11 10.86 16.02
C ILE A 14 8.54 9.80 15.07
N ASN A 15 8.53 8.55 15.53
CA ASN A 15 7.96 7.43 14.80
C ASN A 15 7.26 6.45 15.77
N GLU A 16 6.70 5.37 15.24
CA GLU A 16 5.97 4.38 16.03
C GLU A 16 6.87 3.64 17.04
N GLU A 17 8.16 3.49 16.76
CA GLU A 17 9.11 2.86 17.69
C GLU A 17 9.23 3.63 19.00
N ASP A 18 9.15 4.96 18.96
CA ASP A 18 9.20 5.83 20.14
C ASP A 18 8.02 5.57 21.10
N PHE A 19 6.87 5.15 20.56
CA PHE A 19 5.65 4.90 21.34
C PHE A 19 5.46 3.43 21.71
N TYR A 20 5.82 2.52 20.81
CA TYR A 20 5.48 1.09 20.92
C TYR A 20 6.70 0.18 21.05
N GLY A 21 7.92 0.70 20.86
CA GLY A 21 9.12 -0.10 20.79
C GLY A 21 9.18 -0.91 19.47
N LYS A 22 9.76 -2.10 19.51
CA LYS A 22 9.96 -2.90 18.29
C LYS A 22 8.66 -3.30 17.60
N GLN A 23 8.69 -3.27 16.28
CA GLN A 23 7.58 -3.69 15.44
C GLN A 23 7.15 -5.14 15.72
N GLY A 24 5.83 -5.35 15.81
CA GLY A 24 5.22 -6.68 15.90
C GLY A 24 5.33 -7.47 14.59
N LYS A 25 5.21 -8.80 14.70
CA LYS A 25 5.14 -9.72 13.55
C LYS A 25 4.18 -10.87 13.88
N MET A 26 2.88 -10.56 14.00
CA MET A 26 1.88 -11.52 14.46
C MET A 26 0.94 -11.95 13.34
N VAL A 27 0.55 -11.03 12.46
CA VAL A 27 -0.39 -11.26 11.37
C VAL A 27 0.04 -10.49 10.12
N ASP A 28 -0.44 -10.89 8.96
CA ASP A 28 -0.21 -10.20 7.69
C ASP A 28 -1.42 -9.37 7.22
N THR A 29 -2.61 -9.66 7.74
CA THR A 29 -3.89 -9.07 7.30
C THR A 29 -4.68 -8.56 8.50
N CYS A 30 -5.18 -7.33 8.38
CA CYS A 30 -6.01 -6.68 9.39
C CYS A 30 -7.27 -6.06 8.74
N ILE A 31 -8.43 -6.26 9.37
CA ILE A 31 -9.71 -5.66 8.95
C ILE A 31 -9.99 -4.44 9.82
N ILE A 32 -10.36 -3.34 9.17
CA ILE A 32 -10.71 -2.06 9.81
C ILE A 32 -12.23 -2.01 9.99
N ILE A 33 -12.70 -1.94 11.24
CA ILE A 33 -14.13 -1.95 11.59
C ILE A 33 -14.56 -0.56 12.04
N PHE A 34 -15.64 -0.01 11.48
CA PHE A 34 -16.22 1.28 11.87
C PHE A 34 -17.38 1.17 12.85
N SER A 35 -18.01 0.00 12.96
CA SER A 35 -19.22 -0.20 13.75
C SER A 35 -18.94 -0.99 15.02
N ASP A 36 -19.18 -0.39 16.18
CA ASP A 36 -19.12 -1.12 17.45
C ASP A 36 -20.11 -2.30 17.49
N GLN A 37 -21.28 -2.20 16.88
CA GLN A 37 -22.24 -3.31 16.82
C GLN A 37 -21.66 -4.50 16.03
N ILE A 38 -20.97 -4.24 14.90
CA ILE A 38 -20.28 -5.29 14.15
C ILE A 38 -19.14 -5.86 15.00
N TYR A 39 -18.33 -5.01 15.61
CA TYR A 39 -17.20 -5.42 16.46
C TYR A 39 -17.65 -6.32 17.61
N GLN A 40 -18.69 -5.95 18.38
CA GLN A 40 -19.23 -6.75 19.46
C GLN A 40 -19.83 -8.08 18.96
N LYS A 41 -20.49 -8.06 17.79
CA LYS A 41 -21.01 -9.28 17.19
C LYS A 41 -19.88 -10.22 16.78
N ILE A 42 -18.76 -9.73 16.25
CA ILE A 42 -17.58 -10.54 15.93
C ILE A 42 -17.06 -11.22 17.21
N LEU A 43 -16.86 -10.46 18.28
CA LEU A 43 -16.38 -10.97 19.58
C LEU A 43 -17.28 -12.08 20.17
N THR A 44 -18.57 -12.03 19.90
CA THR A 44 -19.52 -13.06 20.38
C THR A 44 -19.69 -14.25 19.44
N THR A 45 -19.37 -14.08 18.14
CA THR A 45 -19.55 -15.09 17.11
C THR A 45 -18.32 -15.97 16.92
N TYR A 46 -17.13 -15.38 17.03
CA TYR A 46 -15.85 -16.02 16.76
C TYR A 46 -15.02 -16.18 18.04
N ALA A 47 -14.15 -17.18 18.07
CA ALA A 47 -13.12 -17.30 19.11
C ALA A 47 -12.02 -16.27 18.84
N CYS A 48 -12.11 -15.11 19.50
CA CYS A 48 -11.20 -14.02 19.35
C CYS A 48 -10.17 -13.95 20.49
N LYS A 49 -8.96 -13.43 20.18
CA LYS A 49 -7.94 -13.12 21.19
C LYS A 49 -7.39 -11.72 20.97
N LYS A 50 -7.10 -11.00 22.02
CA LYS A 50 -6.33 -9.75 21.95
C LYS A 50 -4.87 -10.09 21.64
N ILE A 51 -4.31 -9.47 20.58
CA ILE A 51 -2.91 -9.65 20.19
C ILE A 51 -2.06 -8.41 20.47
N SER A 52 -2.64 -7.21 20.43
CA SER A 52 -1.97 -5.95 20.72
C SER A 52 -3.00 -4.87 21.04
N GLU A 53 -2.54 -3.62 21.16
CA GLU A 53 -3.41 -2.44 21.34
C GLU A 53 -2.79 -1.19 20.71
N ILE A 54 -3.65 -0.29 20.24
CA ILE A 54 -3.33 1.09 19.85
C ILE A 54 -3.58 1.97 21.08
N ARG A 55 -2.64 2.83 21.45
CA ARG A 55 -2.72 3.67 22.66
C ARG A 55 -3.11 5.09 22.29
N GLY A 56 -4.18 5.59 22.88
CA GLY A 56 -4.65 6.96 22.71
C GLY A 56 -4.83 7.69 24.04
N CYS A 57 -4.96 9.01 24.00
CA CYS A 57 -5.21 9.81 25.21
C CYS A 57 -6.59 9.54 25.84
N ASN A 58 -7.53 8.98 25.09
CA ASN A 58 -8.88 8.62 25.56
C ASN A 58 -9.03 7.12 25.87
N GLY A 59 -7.93 6.40 25.99
CA GLY A 59 -7.91 4.95 26.20
C GLY A 59 -7.16 4.21 25.11
N SER A 60 -7.29 2.90 25.10
CA SER A 60 -6.68 2.05 24.05
C SER A 60 -7.75 1.39 23.19
N THR A 61 -7.39 1.13 21.93
CA THR A 61 -8.16 0.29 21.02
C THR A 61 -7.49 -1.08 20.92
N ASP A 62 -8.22 -2.13 21.25
CA ASP A 62 -7.72 -3.49 21.19
C ASP A 62 -7.58 -3.95 19.75
N ILE A 63 -6.41 -4.49 19.40
CA ILE A 63 -6.21 -5.27 18.19
C ILE A 63 -6.51 -6.73 18.52
N MET A 64 -7.59 -7.22 17.97
CA MET A 64 -8.05 -8.59 18.13
C MET A 64 -7.64 -9.44 16.94
N SER A 65 -7.54 -10.75 17.12
CA SER A 65 -7.44 -11.69 15.99
C SER A 65 -8.41 -12.85 16.16
N LEU A 66 -8.74 -13.46 15.04
CA LEU A 66 -9.49 -14.70 14.92
C LEU A 66 -8.86 -15.60 13.88
N VAL A 67 -9.13 -16.91 13.95
CA VAL A 67 -8.73 -17.86 12.92
C VAL A 67 -9.94 -18.20 12.07
N TYR A 68 -9.91 -17.79 10.79
CA TYR A 68 -10.95 -18.09 9.83
C TYR A 68 -10.45 -19.04 8.74
N LYS A 69 -11.05 -20.23 8.65
CA LYS A 69 -10.66 -21.29 7.69
C LYS A 69 -9.14 -21.54 7.65
N GLY A 70 -8.50 -21.51 8.83
CA GLY A 70 -7.07 -21.76 8.99
C GLY A 70 -6.13 -20.56 8.81
N LYS A 71 -6.64 -19.38 8.43
CA LYS A 71 -5.88 -18.13 8.36
C LYS A 71 -6.16 -17.28 9.60
N GLU A 72 -5.11 -16.80 10.26
CA GLU A 72 -5.22 -15.81 11.32
C GLU A 72 -5.37 -14.42 10.71
N ILE A 73 -6.42 -13.69 11.13
CA ILE A 73 -6.78 -12.37 10.62
C ILE A 73 -7.00 -11.47 11.83
N ALA A 74 -6.33 -10.30 11.85
CA ALA A 74 -6.56 -9.30 12.86
C ALA A 74 -7.73 -8.38 12.48
N PHE A 75 -8.28 -7.69 13.48
CA PHE A 75 -9.25 -6.63 13.29
C PHE A 75 -9.25 -5.66 14.48
N TYR A 76 -9.69 -4.44 14.25
CA TYR A 76 -9.86 -3.44 15.30
C TYR A 76 -11.01 -2.49 14.97
N LEU A 77 -11.56 -1.84 16.00
CA LEU A 77 -12.55 -0.78 15.86
C LEU A 77 -11.82 0.56 15.69
N THR A 78 -12.10 1.28 14.60
CA THR A 78 -11.53 2.59 14.32
C THR A 78 -12.54 3.71 14.60
N GLU A 79 -12.04 4.94 14.73
CA GLU A 79 -12.85 6.15 14.71
C GLU A 79 -13.11 6.60 13.26
N LEU A 80 -14.09 7.49 13.06
CA LEU A 80 -14.45 8.04 11.75
C LEU A 80 -13.46 9.13 11.30
N GLY A 81 -13.34 9.28 9.99
CA GLY A 81 -12.58 10.31 9.33
C GLY A 81 -11.16 9.91 8.96
N SER A 82 -10.68 10.47 7.86
CA SER A 82 -9.38 10.17 7.25
C SER A 82 -8.23 10.18 8.24
N THR A 83 -8.13 11.21 9.07
CA THR A 83 -7.02 11.37 10.00
C THR A 83 -6.96 10.23 11.02
N MET A 84 -8.08 9.93 11.69
CA MET A 84 -8.09 8.92 12.75
C MET A 84 -7.97 7.51 12.18
N CYS A 85 -8.69 7.21 11.11
CA CYS A 85 -8.63 5.89 10.47
C CYS A 85 -7.21 5.59 9.93
N ALA A 86 -6.59 6.55 9.25
CA ALA A 86 -5.25 6.39 8.71
C ALA A 86 -4.18 6.29 9.80
N GLN A 87 -4.26 7.11 10.86
CA GLN A 87 -3.33 7.03 11.98
C GLN A 87 -3.45 5.68 12.70
N CYS A 88 -4.66 5.22 12.98
CA CYS A 88 -4.89 3.90 13.58
C CYS A 88 -4.34 2.77 12.68
N MET A 89 -4.42 2.90 11.35
CA MET A 89 -3.85 1.93 10.43
C MET A 89 -2.32 1.85 10.54
N ILE A 90 -1.62 3.00 10.63
CA ILE A 90 -0.17 3.06 10.82
C ILE A 90 0.21 2.33 12.11
N GLU A 91 -0.44 2.68 13.21
CA GLU A 91 -0.16 2.09 14.52
C GLU A 91 -0.51 0.59 14.56
N ALA A 92 -1.65 0.19 13.98
CA ALA A 92 -2.03 -1.22 13.85
C ALA A 92 -1.00 -2.02 13.05
N ALA A 93 -0.49 -1.46 11.94
CA ALA A 93 0.59 -2.05 11.16
C ALA A 93 1.83 -2.29 12.02
N TRP A 94 2.24 -1.28 12.78
CA TRP A 94 3.42 -1.36 13.63
C TRP A 94 3.29 -2.42 14.73
N VAL A 95 2.21 -2.37 15.51
CA VAL A 95 2.08 -3.24 16.69
C VAL A 95 1.69 -4.68 16.34
N SER A 96 1.10 -4.95 15.17
CA SER A 96 0.67 -6.29 14.75
C SER A 96 1.54 -6.92 13.67
N GLY A 97 2.23 -6.09 12.88
CA GLY A 97 2.96 -6.50 11.69
C GLY A 97 2.10 -6.65 10.45
N ALA A 98 0.81 -6.30 10.51
CA ALA A 98 -0.07 -6.32 9.35
C ALA A 98 0.39 -5.31 8.30
N TYR A 99 0.39 -5.71 7.05
CA TYR A 99 0.66 -4.84 5.90
C TYR A 99 -0.47 -4.86 4.87
N ARG A 100 -1.48 -5.70 5.08
CA ARG A 100 -2.72 -5.79 4.31
C ARG A 100 -3.88 -5.31 5.13
N PHE A 101 -4.59 -4.34 4.61
CA PHE A 101 -5.76 -3.78 5.27
C PHE A 101 -6.98 -3.93 4.37
N ILE A 102 -8.07 -4.46 4.96
CA ILE A 102 -9.35 -4.56 4.29
C ILE A 102 -10.30 -3.61 5.03
N MET A 103 -10.97 -2.75 4.31
CA MET A 103 -11.82 -1.70 4.87
C MET A 103 -13.13 -1.63 4.12
N SER A 104 -14.23 -1.80 4.80
CA SER A 104 -15.56 -1.55 4.25
C SER A 104 -16.35 -0.60 5.15
N GLY A 105 -17.00 0.38 4.53
CA GLY A 105 -17.79 1.38 5.22
C GLY A 105 -19.15 1.59 4.57
N SER A 106 -19.96 2.46 5.18
CA SER A 106 -21.13 3.05 4.54
C SER A 106 -20.72 4.34 3.83
N CYS A 107 -21.53 4.76 2.86
CA CYS A 107 -21.34 6.00 2.12
C CYS A 107 -22.69 6.63 1.75
N GLY A 108 -22.66 7.95 1.50
CA GLY A 108 -23.77 8.68 0.90
C GLY A 108 -23.74 8.56 -0.62
N SER A 109 -24.77 7.95 -1.21
CA SER A 109 -24.87 7.87 -2.67
C SER A 109 -25.23 9.22 -3.30
N ILE A 110 -24.48 9.62 -4.33
CA ILE A 110 -24.79 10.80 -5.14
C ILE A 110 -25.23 10.42 -6.56
N SER A 111 -25.49 9.13 -6.83
CA SER A 111 -25.85 8.60 -8.16
C SER A 111 -26.83 7.45 -8.05
N GLU A 112 -27.92 7.47 -8.84
CA GLU A 112 -28.87 6.37 -8.94
C GLU A 112 -28.26 5.03 -9.41
N LYS A 113 -27.07 5.06 -10.01
CA LYS A 113 -26.38 3.85 -10.50
C LYS A 113 -25.95 2.90 -9.38
N THR A 114 -25.88 3.39 -8.14
CA THR A 114 -25.41 2.63 -6.97
C THR A 114 -26.46 1.76 -6.33
N LYS A 115 -27.75 1.96 -6.67
CA LYS A 115 -28.88 1.29 -6.02
C LYS A 115 -28.73 -0.23 -6.04
N GLY A 116 -28.75 -0.84 -4.86
CA GLY A 116 -28.64 -2.30 -4.67
C GLY A 116 -27.26 -2.88 -5.03
N LYS A 117 -26.21 -2.06 -5.03
CA LYS A 117 -24.85 -2.46 -5.35
C LYS A 117 -23.87 -1.94 -4.32
N TYR A 118 -22.83 -2.70 -4.07
CA TYR A 118 -21.62 -2.15 -3.44
C TYR A 118 -20.86 -1.26 -4.42
N ILE A 119 -20.11 -0.29 -3.92
CA ILE A 119 -19.22 0.56 -4.72
C ILE A 119 -17.80 0.11 -4.46
N ILE A 120 -17.04 -0.12 -5.53
CA ILE A 120 -15.61 -0.35 -5.48
C ILE A 120 -14.94 0.92 -5.99
N PRO A 121 -14.31 1.71 -5.09
CA PRO A 121 -13.65 2.96 -5.46
C PRO A 121 -12.43 2.69 -6.35
N ILE A 122 -12.34 3.43 -7.47
CA ILE A 122 -11.17 3.42 -8.36
C ILE A 122 -10.30 4.66 -8.18
N GLU A 123 -10.92 5.79 -7.82
CA GLU A 123 -10.28 7.05 -7.46
C GLU A 123 -11.11 7.73 -6.38
N SER A 124 -10.48 8.50 -5.49
CA SER A 124 -11.17 9.36 -4.53
C SER A 124 -10.76 10.81 -4.67
N TYR A 125 -11.75 11.73 -4.66
CA TYR A 125 -11.51 13.15 -4.54
C TYR A 125 -11.04 13.49 -3.13
N ARG A 126 -9.97 14.27 -3.03
CA ARG A 126 -9.25 14.56 -1.78
C ARG A 126 -9.75 15.86 -1.15
N ASP A 127 -10.90 15.80 -0.44
CA ASP A 127 -11.47 16.93 0.30
C ASP A 127 -11.26 16.72 1.82
N GLU A 128 -10.04 16.34 2.19
CA GLU A 128 -9.60 16.01 3.52
C GLU A 128 -8.14 16.45 3.74
N GLY A 129 -7.65 16.39 4.98
CA GLY A 129 -6.32 16.91 5.32
C GLY A 129 -5.20 15.88 5.28
N MET A 130 -5.48 14.64 5.67
CA MET A 130 -4.46 13.60 5.95
C MET A 130 -3.60 13.25 4.74
N SER A 131 -4.20 13.08 3.58
CA SER A 131 -3.50 12.63 2.38
C SER A 131 -2.41 13.59 1.88
N TYR A 132 -2.50 14.88 2.21
CA TYR A 132 -1.51 15.89 1.80
C TYR A 132 -0.19 15.82 2.58
N HIS A 133 -0.14 15.09 3.69
CA HIS A 133 1.10 14.81 4.42
C HIS A 133 1.88 13.64 3.81
N PHE A 134 1.22 12.77 3.04
CA PHE A 134 1.79 11.53 2.53
C PHE A 134 1.91 11.46 1.01
N LYS A 135 1.26 12.37 0.28
CA LYS A 135 1.25 12.35 -1.18
C LYS A 135 1.18 13.74 -1.80
N LYS A 136 1.90 13.94 -2.90
CA LYS A 136 1.89 15.19 -3.67
C LYS A 136 0.46 15.66 -3.94
N PRO A 137 0.18 16.96 -3.91
CA PRO A 137 -1.14 17.51 -4.16
C PRO A 137 -1.70 17.11 -5.53
N SER A 138 -2.94 16.68 -5.52
CA SER A 138 -3.77 16.42 -6.72
C SER A 138 -5.24 16.41 -6.28
N ASP A 139 -6.16 16.62 -7.20
CA ASP A 139 -7.60 16.58 -6.90
C ASP A 139 -8.06 15.17 -6.56
N TYR A 140 -7.50 14.15 -7.21
CA TYR A 140 -7.85 12.75 -7.05
C TYR A 140 -6.65 11.90 -6.66
N ILE A 141 -6.90 10.85 -5.91
CA ILE A 141 -5.97 9.77 -5.62
C ILE A 141 -6.50 8.46 -6.22
N ALA A 142 -5.67 7.75 -6.96
CA ALA A 142 -6.01 6.42 -7.47
C ALA A 142 -6.05 5.39 -6.34
N ILE A 143 -7.10 4.56 -6.31
CA ILE A 143 -7.24 3.46 -5.35
C ILE A 143 -6.59 2.22 -5.93
N LYS A 144 -5.49 1.81 -5.35
CA LYS A 144 -4.78 0.59 -5.75
C LYS A 144 -5.58 -0.65 -5.36
N ASN A 145 -5.33 -1.76 -6.04
CA ASN A 145 -5.95 -3.06 -5.75
C ASN A 145 -7.48 -3.15 -5.95
N HIS A 146 -8.16 -2.11 -6.46
CA HIS A 146 -9.60 -2.18 -6.74
C HIS A 146 -9.94 -3.34 -7.69
N GLU A 147 -9.08 -3.64 -8.66
CA GLU A 147 -9.27 -4.74 -9.61
C GLU A 147 -9.35 -6.11 -8.93
N LYS A 148 -8.57 -6.34 -7.85
CA LYS A 148 -8.63 -7.58 -7.07
C LYS A 148 -9.96 -7.70 -6.32
N VAL A 149 -10.46 -6.59 -5.77
CA VAL A 149 -11.77 -6.53 -5.11
C VAL A 149 -12.88 -6.77 -6.12
N ALA A 150 -12.84 -6.09 -7.28
CA ALA A 150 -13.83 -6.24 -8.36
C ALA A 150 -13.89 -7.68 -8.89
N LEU A 151 -12.73 -8.31 -9.08
CA LEU A 151 -12.64 -9.72 -9.50
C LEU A 151 -13.32 -10.65 -8.48
N PHE A 152 -13.02 -10.49 -7.19
CA PHE A 152 -13.63 -11.27 -6.12
C PHE A 152 -15.17 -11.10 -6.09
N PHE A 153 -15.67 -9.87 -6.18
CA PHE A 153 -17.11 -9.58 -6.23
C PHE A 153 -17.78 -10.24 -7.43
N LYS A 154 -17.14 -10.17 -8.59
CA LYS A 154 -17.62 -10.82 -9.83
C LYS A 154 -17.68 -12.33 -9.69
N GLU A 155 -16.63 -12.97 -9.17
CA GLU A 155 -16.56 -14.42 -8.99
C GLU A 155 -17.57 -14.94 -7.97
N ASN A 156 -17.90 -14.13 -6.96
CA ASN A 156 -18.88 -14.49 -5.93
C ASN A 156 -20.30 -13.97 -6.22
N HIS A 157 -20.54 -13.41 -7.41
CA HIS A 157 -21.84 -12.88 -7.86
C HIS A 157 -22.42 -11.79 -6.92
N ILE A 158 -21.56 -11.01 -6.24
CA ILE A 158 -21.96 -9.89 -5.40
C ILE A 158 -22.19 -8.67 -6.31
N PRO A 159 -23.36 -8.04 -6.28
CA PRO A 159 -23.63 -6.87 -7.13
C PRO A 159 -22.73 -5.69 -6.75
N TYR A 160 -22.02 -5.12 -7.73
CA TYR A 160 -21.14 -3.98 -7.52
C TYR A 160 -21.11 -3.02 -8.72
N ILE A 161 -20.52 -1.86 -8.49
CA ILE A 161 -20.17 -0.86 -9.49
C ILE A 161 -18.81 -0.26 -9.14
N GLU A 162 -17.94 -0.10 -10.13
CA GLU A 162 -16.69 0.62 -10.00
C GLU A 162 -16.87 2.09 -10.35
N GLY A 163 -16.22 3.00 -9.61
CA GLY A 163 -16.26 4.41 -9.91
C GLY A 163 -15.53 5.31 -8.92
N ARG A 164 -15.53 6.59 -9.23
CA ARG A 164 -14.97 7.62 -8.36
C ARG A 164 -15.81 7.80 -7.11
N VAL A 165 -15.15 8.14 -6.01
CA VAL A 165 -15.80 8.57 -4.77
C VAL A 165 -15.24 9.92 -4.32
N TRP A 166 -15.84 10.50 -3.31
CA TRP A 166 -15.42 11.76 -2.71
C TRP A 166 -15.20 11.55 -1.22
N THR A 167 -13.95 11.71 -0.76
CA THR A 167 -13.61 11.71 0.66
C THR A 167 -13.69 13.13 1.20
N THR A 168 -14.47 13.35 2.29
CA THR A 168 -14.60 14.66 2.94
C THR A 168 -14.41 14.58 4.46
N ASP A 169 -13.73 15.57 5.05
CA ASP A 169 -13.63 15.72 6.51
C ASP A 169 -14.90 16.32 7.16
N ALA A 170 -15.86 16.79 6.36
CA ALA A 170 -16.94 17.62 6.85
C ALA A 170 -18.31 17.23 6.26
N PHE A 171 -18.85 16.07 6.67
CA PHE A 171 -20.11 15.56 6.15
C PHE A 171 -21.27 16.57 6.27
N THR A 172 -21.32 17.40 7.32
CA THR A 172 -22.34 18.46 7.46
C THR A 172 -22.14 19.64 6.50
N ARG A 173 -21.07 19.63 5.71
CA ARG A 173 -20.76 20.63 4.67
C ARG A 173 -20.87 20.09 3.25
N GLU A 174 -21.44 18.94 3.05
CA GLU A 174 -21.81 18.37 1.74
C GLU A 174 -22.93 19.22 1.10
N THR A 175 -22.55 20.40 0.61
CA THR A 175 -23.52 21.35 0.05
C THR A 175 -24.06 20.87 -1.30
N ARG A 176 -25.26 21.31 -1.68
CA ARG A 176 -25.88 20.98 -2.98
C ARG A 176 -24.95 21.28 -4.15
N GLY A 177 -24.19 22.40 -4.09
CA GLY A 177 -23.23 22.77 -5.12
C GLY A 177 -22.01 21.82 -5.18
N ALA A 178 -21.48 21.39 -4.00
CA ALA A 178 -20.39 20.43 -3.93
C ALA A 178 -20.84 19.05 -4.47
N VAL A 179 -21.99 18.55 -4.03
CA VAL A 179 -22.57 17.30 -4.53
C VAL A 179 -22.76 17.34 -6.05
N GLN A 180 -23.34 18.44 -6.58
CA GLN A 180 -23.54 18.58 -8.02
C GLN A 180 -22.21 18.55 -8.78
N LYS A 181 -21.18 19.27 -8.30
CA LYS A 181 -19.85 19.28 -8.90
C LYS A 181 -19.22 17.88 -8.91
N ARG A 182 -19.26 17.16 -7.77
CA ARG A 182 -18.70 15.80 -7.68
C ARG A 182 -19.44 14.82 -8.59
N ARG A 183 -20.76 14.97 -8.71
CA ARG A 183 -21.58 14.20 -9.65
C ARG A 183 -21.19 14.42 -11.10
N GLU A 184 -20.95 15.67 -11.50
CA GLU A 184 -20.49 16.04 -12.84
C GLU A 184 -19.09 15.50 -13.14
N GLU A 185 -18.23 15.38 -12.13
CA GLU A 185 -16.91 14.74 -12.23
C GLU A 185 -16.97 13.21 -12.23
N GLY A 186 -18.16 12.62 -12.09
CA GLY A 186 -18.40 11.20 -12.17
C GLY A 186 -18.27 10.45 -10.84
N CYS A 187 -18.25 11.15 -9.71
CA CYS A 187 -18.31 10.50 -8.39
C CYS A 187 -19.66 9.82 -8.20
N LEU A 188 -19.62 8.63 -7.60
CA LEU A 188 -20.79 7.80 -7.30
C LEU A 188 -21.29 8.01 -5.87
N ALA A 189 -20.38 8.31 -4.94
CA ALA A 189 -20.68 8.43 -3.52
C ALA A 189 -19.70 9.38 -2.81
N VAL A 190 -20.07 9.76 -1.59
CA VAL A 190 -19.25 10.50 -0.63
C VAL A 190 -19.04 9.64 0.63
N GLU A 191 -17.83 9.71 1.19
CA GLU A 191 -17.40 9.02 2.40
C GLU A 191 -16.32 9.85 3.10
N MET A 192 -15.69 9.37 4.17
CA MET A 192 -14.85 10.21 5.02
C MET A 192 -13.40 9.72 5.17
N GLU A 193 -12.96 8.60 4.57
CA GLU A 193 -11.68 7.94 4.94
C GLU A 193 -10.76 7.62 3.77
N ILE A 194 -11.28 7.18 2.63
CA ILE A 194 -10.54 6.45 1.61
C ILE A 194 -9.32 7.21 1.09
N ALA A 195 -9.41 8.52 0.84
CA ALA A 195 -8.29 9.26 0.27
C ALA A 195 -7.10 9.31 1.22
N GLY A 196 -7.32 9.59 2.50
CA GLY A 196 -6.26 9.62 3.50
C GLY A 196 -5.65 8.24 3.77
N VAL A 197 -6.51 7.22 3.94
CA VAL A 197 -6.04 5.84 4.17
C VAL A 197 -5.25 5.30 2.97
N GLN A 198 -5.68 5.60 1.73
CA GLN A 198 -4.93 5.20 0.53
C GLN A 198 -3.59 5.94 0.42
N ALA A 199 -3.53 7.23 0.77
CA ALA A 199 -2.28 7.98 0.74
C ALA A 199 -1.25 7.41 1.72
N VAL A 200 -1.69 7.06 2.94
CA VAL A 200 -0.87 6.39 3.95
C VAL A 200 -0.46 4.99 3.48
N ALA A 201 -1.38 4.21 2.91
CA ALA A 201 -1.06 2.89 2.38
C ALA A 201 0.00 2.97 1.26
N ASP A 202 -0.12 3.95 0.36
CA ASP A 202 0.87 4.19 -0.69
C ASP A 202 2.24 4.55 -0.11
N PHE A 203 2.27 5.36 0.95
CA PHE A 203 3.49 5.85 1.57
C PHE A 203 4.25 4.72 2.29
N TYR A 204 3.56 3.95 3.13
CA TYR A 204 4.18 2.85 3.89
C TYR A 204 4.29 1.53 3.11
N GLY A 205 3.80 1.47 1.87
CA GLY A 205 3.81 0.25 1.06
C GLY A 205 2.79 -0.80 1.53
N PHE A 206 1.73 -0.37 2.20
CA PHE A 206 0.64 -1.27 2.60
C PHE A 206 -0.28 -1.59 1.42
N GLU A 207 -0.90 -2.74 1.46
CA GLU A 207 -1.97 -3.12 0.53
C GLU A 207 -3.33 -2.75 1.15
N LEU A 208 -4.03 -1.78 0.56
CA LEU A 208 -5.40 -1.42 0.94
C LEU A 208 -6.39 -2.03 -0.04
N TYR A 209 -7.45 -2.65 0.50
CA TYR A 209 -8.58 -3.20 -0.23
C TYR A 209 -9.87 -2.61 0.35
N THR A 210 -10.70 -1.97 -0.48
CA THR A 210 -11.88 -1.27 0.03
C THR A 210 -13.10 -1.42 -0.87
N PHE A 211 -14.27 -1.48 -0.24
CA PHE A 211 -15.58 -1.39 -0.88
C PHE A 211 -16.56 -0.70 0.06
N LEU A 212 -17.63 -0.12 -0.51
CA LEU A 212 -18.59 0.68 0.22
C LEU A 212 -20.01 0.17 0.01
N GLU A 213 -20.85 0.35 1.03
CA GLU A 213 -22.30 0.14 0.97
C GLU A 213 -23.03 1.48 1.09
N CYS A 214 -24.00 1.74 0.18
CA CYS A 214 -24.78 2.96 0.25
C CYS A 214 -25.78 2.90 1.41
N GLY A 215 -25.63 3.82 2.36
CA GLY A 215 -26.52 3.94 3.53
C GLY A 215 -27.55 5.05 3.38
N ASP A 216 -27.15 6.16 2.79
CA ASP A 216 -28.00 7.30 2.49
C ASP A 216 -27.79 7.77 1.04
N THR A 217 -28.65 8.66 0.59
CA THR A 217 -28.61 9.13 -0.80
C THR A 217 -28.93 10.60 -0.92
N PHE A 218 -28.22 11.25 -1.84
CA PHE A 218 -28.44 12.62 -2.32
C PHE A 218 -28.78 12.62 -3.82
N ALA A 219 -29.10 11.47 -4.38
CA ALA A 219 -29.28 11.34 -5.84
C ALA A 219 -30.44 12.24 -6.36
N GLU A 220 -31.53 12.32 -5.63
CA GLU A 220 -32.64 13.25 -5.86
C GLU A 220 -32.77 14.19 -4.66
N GLU A 221 -33.36 13.70 -3.57
CA GLU A 221 -33.49 14.38 -2.28
C GLU A 221 -32.72 13.56 -1.21
N TYR A 222 -32.29 14.25 -0.15
CA TYR A 222 -31.62 13.56 0.95
C TYR A 222 -32.55 12.53 1.62
N ASN A 223 -32.08 11.28 1.66
CA ASN A 223 -32.77 10.18 2.31
C ASN A 223 -31.78 9.29 3.04
N ASN A 224 -31.95 9.13 4.34
CA ASN A 224 -31.08 8.36 5.24
C ASN A 224 -31.72 7.09 5.81
N THR A 225 -32.83 6.63 5.26
CA THR A 225 -33.55 5.48 5.82
C THR A 225 -32.77 4.20 5.86
N GLY A 226 -31.79 4.01 4.95
CA GLY A 226 -30.89 2.86 4.90
C GLY A 226 -29.59 3.00 5.72
N LEU A 227 -29.29 4.20 6.28
CA LEU A 227 -27.99 4.49 6.88
C LEU A 227 -27.68 3.58 8.07
N ASN A 228 -28.64 3.36 8.96
CA ASN A 228 -28.43 2.51 10.13
C ASN A 228 -28.18 1.04 9.73
N GLU A 229 -28.88 0.54 8.72
CA GLU A 229 -28.70 -0.83 8.22
C GLU A 229 -27.30 -0.97 7.58
N ALA A 230 -26.92 -0.06 6.70
CA ALA A 230 -25.61 -0.07 6.04
C ALA A 230 -24.45 0.08 7.04
N ASN A 231 -24.58 0.96 8.05
CA ASN A 231 -23.56 1.12 9.09
C ASN A 231 -23.29 -0.18 9.85
N HIS A 232 -24.33 -0.95 10.13
CA HIS A 232 -24.26 -2.12 11.01
C HIS A 232 -24.45 -3.45 10.27
N ASN A 233 -24.33 -3.46 8.93
CA ASN A 233 -24.44 -4.67 8.11
C ASN A 233 -23.26 -5.62 8.32
N HIS A 234 -23.48 -6.67 9.12
CA HIS A 234 -22.47 -7.67 9.43
C HIS A 234 -21.97 -8.47 8.20
N SER A 235 -22.77 -8.55 7.14
CA SER A 235 -22.39 -9.25 5.92
C SER A 235 -21.15 -8.65 5.26
N LYS A 236 -20.86 -7.36 5.48
CA LYS A 236 -19.59 -6.75 5.04
C LYS A 236 -18.39 -7.45 5.64
N PHE A 237 -18.40 -7.73 6.94
CA PHE A 237 -17.32 -8.45 7.61
C PHE A 237 -17.18 -9.89 7.09
N GLU A 238 -18.27 -10.57 6.77
CA GLU A 238 -18.23 -11.89 6.17
C GLU A 238 -17.58 -11.86 4.77
N ILE A 239 -17.89 -10.84 3.97
CA ILE A 239 -17.25 -10.58 2.67
C ILE A 239 -15.75 -10.32 2.85
N GLU A 240 -15.35 -9.50 3.83
CA GLU A 240 -13.95 -9.20 4.15
C GLU A 240 -13.17 -10.45 4.57
N LEU A 241 -13.75 -11.32 5.37
CA LEU A 241 -13.13 -12.59 5.76
C LEU A 241 -12.91 -13.53 4.55
N GLU A 242 -13.92 -13.70 3.70
CA GLU A 242 -13.78 -14.52 2.49
C GLU A 242 -12.77 -13.92 1.51
N PHE A 243 -12.78 -12.60 1.34
CA PHE A 243 -11.80 -11.89 0.51
C PHE A 243 -10.38 -12.07 1.06
N ALA A 244 -10.18 -11.96 2.37
CA ALA A 244 -8.89 -12.15 3.02
C ALA A 244 -8.24 -13.51 2.69
N LEU A 245 -9.06 -14.57 2.48
CA LEU A 245 -8.55 -15.90 2.11
C LEU A 245 -7.99 -15.94 0.68
N THR A 246 -8.40 -15.03 -0.19
CA THR A 246 -7.91 -14.97 -1.58
C THR A 246 -6.55 -14.29 -1.70
N LEU A 247 -6.16 -13.51 -0.70
CA LEU A 247 -4.92 -12.75 -0.69
C LEU A 247 -3.72 -13.69 -0.48
N LYS A 248 -2.85 -13.70 -1.49
CA LYS A 248 -1.62 -14.50 -1.48
C LYS A 248 -0.44 -13.62 -1.11
N ASN A 249 0.51 -14.23 -0.44
CA ASN A 249 1.78 -13.60 -0.17
C ASN A 249 2.64 -13.65 -1.43
N GLU A 250 3.11 -12.50 -1.88
CA GLU A 250 3.90 -12.38 -3.11
C GLU A 250 5.08 -11.42 -2.90
N VAL A 251 6.15 -11.66 -3.65
CA VAL A 251 7.24 -10.69 -3.74
C VAL A 251 6.72 -9.38 -4.30
N CYS A 252 7.03 -8.26 -3.66
CA CYS A 252 6.63 -6.92 -4.12
C CYS A 252 7.80 -5.93 -4.09
N LEU A 253 7.61 -4.80 -4.77
CA LEU A 253 8.54 -3.69 -4.78
C LEU A 253 7.97 -2.53 -3.96
N PHE A 254 8.81 -1.95 -3.11
CA PHE A 254 8.47 -0.84 -2.24
C PHE A 254 9.39 0.36 -2.51
N GLN A 255 8.84 1.56 -2.60
CA GLN A 255 9.63 2.78 -2.67
C GLN A 255 10.05 3.19 -1.25
N PRO A 256 11.35 3.08 -0.90
CA PRO A 256 11.79 3.44 0.44
C PRO A 256 11.78 4.96 0.63
N HIS A 257 11.60 5.37 1.87
CA HIS A 257 11.84 6.71 2.36
C HIS A 257 13.23 6.83 2.97
N ILE A 258 13.63 8.03 3.37
CA ILE A 258 14.97 8.26 3.93
C ILE A 258 15.18 7.44 5.21
N GLU A 259 14.13 7.27 6.02
CA GLU A 259 14.14 6.49 7.25
C GLU A 259 14.40 4.99 7.00
N ASP A 260 14.06 4.48 5.83
CA ASP A 260 14.26 3.07 5.48
C ASP A 260 15.71 2.74 5.09
N LEU A 261 16.58 3.74 4.94
CA LEU A 261 17.95 3.55 4.44
C LEU A 261 18.86 2.77 5.41
N TRP A 262 18.40 2.53 6.64
CA TRP A 262 19.06 1.57 7.55
C TRP A 262 19.16 0.17 6.93
N TYR A 263 18.15 -0.25 6.14
CA TYR A 263 18.20 -1.53 5.47
C TYR A 263 19.25 -1.56 4.34
N ARG A 264 19.37 -0.47 3.55
CA ARG A 264 20.47 -0.37 2.58
C ARG A 264 21.82 -0.47 3.27
N LYS A 265 22.01 0.21 4.40
CA LYS A 265 23.22 0.10 5.20
C LYS A 265 23.52 -1.36 5.54
N GLN A 266 22.57 -2.08 6.11
CA GLN A 266 22.72 -3.51 6.42
C GLN A 266 23.08 -4.32 5.17
N LEU A 267 22.42 -4.07 4.04
CA LEU A 267 22.58 -4.83 2.80
C LEU A 267 23.97 -4.66 2.19
N VAL A 268 24.48 -3.41 2.10
CA VAL A 268 25.76 -3.12 1.41
C VAL A 268 26.99 -3.29 2.30
N GLU A 269 26.81 -3.34 3.61
CA GLU A 269 27.87 -3.63 4.58
C GLU A 269 28.03 -5.15 4.86
N ASP A 270 27.05 -5.99 4.45
CA ASP A 270 27.14 -7.44 4.64
C ASP A 270 28.09 -8.11 3.64
N GLU A 271 29.18 -8.69 4.15
CA GLU A 271 30.22 -9.36 3.34
C GLU A 271 29.65 -10.47 2.44
N LYS A 272 28.70 -11.27 2.96
CA LYS A 272 28.12 -12.39 2.20
C LYS A 272 27.23 -11.88 1.07
N THR A 273 26.45 -10.87 1.35
CA THR A 273 25.56 -10.23 0.35
C THR A 273 26.40 -9.56 -0.74
N MET A 274 27.47 -8.86 -0.38
CA MET A 274 28.31 -8.10 -1.32
C MET A 274 29.47 -8.90 -1.91
N SER A 275 29.59 -10.21 -1.64
CA SER A 275 30.66 -11.05 -2.16
C SER A 275 30.79 -11.07 -3.69
N PHE A 276 29.69 -10.79 -4.44
CA PHE A 276 29.72 -10.66 -5.90
C PHE A 276 30.40 -9.36 -6.36
N ASN A 277 30.51 -8.37 -5.48
CA ASN A 277 31.03 -7.04 -5.77
C ASN A 277 32.54 -6.91 -5.46
N GLU A 278 33.25 -8.01 -5.21
CA GLU A 278 34.67 -7.99 -4.84
C GLU A 278 35.53 -7.27 -5.89
N ALA A 279 35.21 -7.46 -7.19
CA ALA A 279 35.90 -6.79 -8.30
C ALA A 279 35.76 -5.26 -8.27
N TYR A 280 34.72 -4.74 -7.57
CA TYR A 280 34.39 -3.31 -7.43
C TYR A 280 34.60 -2.81 -5.99
N GLY A 281 35.35 -3.54 -5.14
CA GLY A 281 35.68 -3.12 -3.78
C GLY A 281 34.94 -3.84 -2.66
N GLY A 282 34.03 -4.78 -2.98
CA GLY A 282 33.32 -5.58 -1.98
C GLY A 282 32.28 -4.77 -1.19
N PRO A 283 32.03 -5.13 0.08
CA PRO A 283 31.15 -4.35 0.97
C PRO A 283 31.73 -2.96 1.24
N PHE A 284 30.86 -1.97 1.42
CA PHE A 284 31.29 -0.60 1.65
C PHE A 284 30.43 0.08 2.73
N PRO A 285 31.00 1.03 3.51
CA PRO A 285 30.28 1.70 4.59
C PRO A 285 29.22 2.67 4.03
N PHE A 286 28.03 2.58 4.58
CA PHE A 286 26.89 3.42 4.26
C PHE A 286 26.25 4.02 5.53
N ASP A 287 27.02 4.90 6.20
CA ASP A 287 26.58 5.57 7.42
C ASP A 287 25.52 6.67 7.14
N ALA A 288 24.86 7.14 8.19
CA ALA A 288 23.74 8.10 8.10
C ALA A 288 24.10 9.40 7.37
N LYS A 289 25.37 9.84 7.36
CA LYS A 289 25.83 11.03 6.62
C LYS A 289 25.67 10.89 5.11
N LYS A 290 25.57 9.66 4.60
CA LYS A 290 25.37 9.37 3.17
C LYS A 290 23.89 9.25 2.79
N TRP A 291 22.97 9.19 3.75
CA TRP A 291 21.57 8.93 3.49
C TRP A 291 20.90 10.05 2.71
N GLU A 292 21.02 11.27 3.19
CA GLU A 292 20.42 12.43 2.50
C GLU A 292 20.92 12.60 1.07
N PRO A 293 22.25 12.66 0.77
CA PRO A 293 22.75 12.74 -0.61
C PRO A 293 22.32 11.57 -1.49
N PHE A 294 22.25 10.35 -0.92
CA PHE A 294 21.79 9.18 -1.64
C PHE A 294 20.30 9.30 -1.96
N TYR A 295 19.48 9.68 -0.99
CA TYR A 295 18.04 9.80 -1.15
C TYR A 295 17.66 10.91 -2.13
N GLN A 296 18.30 12.06 -2.08
CA GLN A 296 18.14 13.12 -3.07
C GLN A 296 18.40 12.62 -4.51
N LYS A 297 19.40 11.76 -4.68
CA LYS A 297 19.77 11.22 -5.97
C LYS A 297 18.84 10.08 -6.42
N TRP A 298 18.60 9.10 -5.57
CA TRP A 298 17.93 7.84 -5.93
C TRP A 298 16.45 7.80 -5.58
N GLY A 299 16.02 8.53 -4.55
CA GLY A 299 14.64 8.57 -4.08
C GLY A 299 13.81 9.67 -4.73
N LEU A 300 14.41 10.84 -5.02
CA LEU A 300 13.69 12.04 -5.45
C LEU A 300 13.95 12.48 -6.89
N ASN A 301 15.03 12.02 -7.53
CA ASN A 301 15.39 12.43 -8.88
C ASN A 301 14.71 11.53 -9.93
N GLU A 302 13.96 12.13 -10.84
CA GLU A 302 13.16 11.44 -11.89
C GLU A 302 14.00 10.62 -12.90
N ASN A 303 15.32 10.85 -12.95
CA ASN A 303 16.23 10.04 -13.78
C ASN A 303 16.59 8.69 -13.11
N TYR A 304 16.14 8.47 -11.90
CA TYR A 304 16.41 7.26 -11.12
C TYR A 304 15.11 6.59 -10.70
N LEU A 305 15.14 5.28 -10.61
CA LEU A 305 14.14 4.48 -9.90
C LEU A 305 14.86 3.68 -8.83
N TYR A 306 14.36 3.69 -7.63
CA TYR A 306 14.92 2.92 -6.53
C TYR A 306 13.81 2.25 -5.73
N ARG A 307 13.92 0.93 -5.53
CA ARG A 307 12.95 0.12 -4.82
C ARG A 307 13.65 -0.87 -3.89
N TYR A 308 13.04 -1.10 -2.74
CA TYR A 308 13.30 -2.30 -1.96
C TYR A 308 12.47 -3.46 -2.47
N ILE A 309 13.00 -4.67 -2.28
CA ILE A 309 12.34 -5.93 -2.58
C ILE A 309 11.87 -6.50 -1.26
N PHE A 310 10.55 -6.74 -1.13
CA PHE A 310 9.99 -7.53 -0.05
C PHE A 310 9.73 -8.96 -0.54
N ASP A 311 10.03 -9.94 0.32
CA ASP A 311 9.69 -11.34 0.08
C ASP A 311 8.20 -11.63 0.36
N GLU A 312 7.79 -12.88 0.16
CA GLU A 312 6.42 -13.34 0.40
C GLU A 312 5.94 -13.15 1.86
N ASN A 313 6.85 -12.96 2.82
CA ASN A 313 6.53 -12.67 4.22
C ASN A 313 6.58 -11.16 4.53
N HIS A 314 6.58 -10.32 3.49
CA HIS A 314 6.73 -8.87 3.60
C HIS A 314 7.97 -8.47 4.42
N SER A 315 9.04 -9.23 4.29
CA SER A 315 10.34 -8.94 4.90
C SER A 315 11.29 -8.39 3.85
N TYR A 316 12.14 -7.49 4.24
CA TYR A 316 13.18 -6.97 3.37
C TYR A 316 14.02 -8.11 2.78
N ALA A 317 14.26 -8.08 1.48
CA ALA A 317 14.97 -9.12 0.75
C ALA A 317 16.05 -8.60 -0.21
N GLY A 318 16.09 -7.28 -0.45
CA GLY A 318 17.07 -6.68 -1.34
C GLY A 318 16.66 -5.31 -1.85
N GLU A 319 17.38 -4.83 -2.85
CA GLU A 319 17.10 -3.59 -3.57
C GLU A 319 17.20 -3.79 -5.07
N ILE A 320 16.49 -3.00 -5.86
CA ILE A 320 16.53 -2.96 -7.32
C ILE A 320 16.29 -1.52 -7.78
N GLY A 321 16.97 -1.12 -8.84
CA GLY A 321 16.80 0.23 -9.36
C GLY A 321 17.40 0.41 -10.74
N TYR A 322 17.16 1.60 -11.32
CA TYR A 322 17.80 2.03 -12.54
C TYR A 322 18.28 3.48 -12.46
N VAL A 323 19.22 3.81 -13.32
CA VAL A 323 19.55 5.18 -13.73
C VAL A 323 19.28 5.31 -15.23
N LYS A 324 18.59 6.37 -15.65
CA LYS A 324 18.37 6.67 -17.07
C LYS A 324 19.68 7.07 -17.75
N GLU A 325 19.96 6.48 -18.90
CA GLU A 325 20.98 6.94 -19.84
C GLU A 325 20.38 7.95 -20.81
N THR A 326 19.16 7.67 -21.26
CA THR A 326 18.31 8.54 -22.07
C THR A 326 16.89 8.49 -21.52
N ASP A 327 15.94 9.22 -22.10
CA ASP A 327 14.53 9.19 -21.68
C ASP A 327 13.91 7.77 -21.76
N THR A 328 14.42 6.92 -22.67
CA THR A 328 13.86 5.58 -22.94
C THR A 328 14.83 4.43 -22.65
N ILE A 329 16.09 4.71 -22.29
CA ILE A 329 17.11 3.69 -22.02
C ILE A 329 17.61 3.85 -20.59
N CYS A 330 17.71 2.74 -19.86
CA CYS A 330 18.24 2.76 -18.49
C CYS A 330 19.25 1.65 -18.20
N TRP A 331 20.04 1.88 -17.15
CA TRP A 331 20.96 0.91 -16.56
C TRP A 331 20.39 0.42 -15.24
N MET A 332 20.14 -0.88 -15.16
CA MET A 332 19.55 -1.54 -13.99
C MET A 332 20.62 -2.12 -13.07
N HIS A 333 20.36 -2.07 -11.76
CA HIS A 333 21.09 -2.85 -10.75
C HIS A 333 20.10 -3.60 -9.85
N ILE A 334 20.58 -4.69 -9.25
CA ILE A 334 19.81 -5.45 -8.26
C ILE A 334 20.77 -6.08 -7.24
N ILE A 335 20.42 -6.00 -5.96
CA ILE A 335 21.09 -6.70 -4.87
C ILE A 335 20.03 -7.50 -4.11
N VAL A 336 20.21 -8.82 -4.02
CA VAL A 336 19.38 -9.68 -3.16
C VAL A 336 20.21 -10.12 -1.97
N GLU A 337 19.67 -9.94 -0.77
CA GLU A 337 20.30 -10.37 0.48
C GLU A 337 20.70 -11.84 0.40
N TYR A 338 21.90 -12.18 0.90
CA TYR A 338 22.45 -13.53 0.78
C TYR A 338 21.50 -14.62 1.31
N SER A 339 20.88 -14.36 2.46
CA SER A 339 19.94 -15.29 3.12
C SER A 339 18.66 -15.55 2.31
N LYS A 340 18.32 -14.65 1.37
CA LYS A 340 17.10 -14.66 0.54
C LYS A 340 17.35 -15.17 -0.88
N ARG A 341 18.60 -15.52 -1.23
CA ARG A 341 18.95 -16.03 -2.57
C ARG A 341 18.43 -17.44 -2.81
N LYS A 342 18.32 -17.83 -4.10
CA LYS A 342 17.85 -19.15 -4.57
C LYS A 342 16.41 -19.50 -4.20
N GLN A 343 15.59 -18.51 -3.78
CA GLN A 343 14.17 -18.66 -3.45
C GLN A 343 13.24 -18.08 -4.53
N GLY A 344 13.79 -17.70 -5.70
CA GLY A 344 13.00 -17.09 -6.79
C GLY A 344 12.79 -15.58 -6.67
N ILE A 345 13.11 -14.98 -5.53
CA ILE A 345 12.84 -13.56 -5.21
C ILE A 345 13.43 -12.63 -6.26
N GLY A 346 14.72 -12.76 -6.61
CA GLY A 346 15.36 -11.91 -7.62
C GLY A 346 14.68 -12.02 -9.00
N THR A 347 14.26 -13.21 -9.38
CA THR A 347 13.53 -13.44 -10.65
C THR A 347 12.20 -12.68 -10.67
N LYS A 348 11.42 -12.78 -9.59
CA LYS A 348 10.13 -12.10 -9.48
C LYS A 348 10.32 -10.58 -9.38
N ALA A 349 11.32 -10.11 -8.62
CA ALA A 349 11.65 -8.70 -8.52
C ALA A 349 11.99 -8.08 -9.89
N ILE A 350 12.78 -8.76 -10.72
CA ILE A 350 13.10 -8.30 -12.09
C ILE A 350 11.83 -8.23 -12.95
N GLN A 351 10.89 -9.17 -12.83
CA GLN A 351 9.62 -9.11 -13.57
C GLN A 351 8.82 -7.86 -13.21
N LEU A 352 8.60 -7.63 -11.93
CA LEU A 352 7.88 -6.47 -11.43
C LEU A 352 8.57 -5.16 -11.83
N PHE A 353 9.89 -5.12 -11.72
CA PHE A 353 10.70 -3.98 -12.12
C PHE A 353 10.56 -3.66 -13.62
N VAL A 354 10.60 -4.67 -14.48
CA VAL A 354 10.40 -4.51 -15.93
C VAL A 354 9.02 -3.92 -16.25
N GLU A 355 7.99 -4.34 -15.54
CA GLU A 355 6.64 -3.79 -15.69
C GLU A 355 6.57 -2.32 -15.25
N GLU A 356 7.22 -1.98 -14.13
CA GLU A 356 7.28 -0.60 -13.65
C GLU A 356 8.12 0.29 -14.57
N ALA A 357 9.27 -0.19 -15.06
CA ALA A 357 10.09 0.54 -16.01
C ALA A 357 9.32 0.87 -17.30
N LYS A 358 8.55 -0.08 -17.83
CA LYS A 358 7.65 0.17 -18.99
C LYS A 358 6.64 1.27 -18.72
N LYS A 359 5.98 1.26 -17.55
CA LYS A 359 5.02 2.30 -17.16
C LYS A 359 5.67 3.68 -17.07
N ASN A 360 6.97 3.72 -16.79
CA ASN A 360 7.78 4.95 -16.74
C ASN A 360 8.39 5.33 -18.11
N GLY A 361 7.98 4.69 -19.20
CA GLY A 361 8.40 5.01 -20.57
C GLY A 361 9.76 4.45 -20.97
N ILE A 362 10.34 3.51 -20.20
CA ILE A 362 11.59 2.85 -20.57
C ILE A 362 11.32 1.80 -21.65
N GLU A 363 12.09 1.85 -22.72
CA GLU A 363 12.02 0.92 -23.87
C GLU A 363 13.19 -0.07 -23.90
N GLU A 364 14.30 0.26 -23.26
CA GLU A 364 15.47 -0.60 -23.20
C GLU A 364 16.12 -0.60 -21.80
N ILE A 365 16.42 -1.80 -21.30
CA ILE A 365 17.11 -2.01 -20.03
C ILE A 365 18.47 -2.64 -20.31
N ASN A 366 19.51 -2.00 -19.82
CA ASN A 366 20.90 -2.47 -19.85
C ASN A 366 21.33 -2.94 -18.45
N VAL A 367 22.15 -3.99 -18.40
CA VAL A 367 22.76 -4.52 -17.18
C VAL A 367 24.23 -4.79 -17.47
N GLU A 368 25.10 -4.24 -16.65
CA GLU A 368 26.53 -4.56 -16.70
C GLU A 368 26.82 -5.74 -15.77
N MET A 369 27.47 -6.80 -16.30
CA MET A 369 27.83 -8.00 -15.55
C MET A 369 29.11 -8.60 -16.09
N ASP A 370 29.94 -9.16 -15.20
CA ASP A 370 31.09 -9.97 -15.59
C ASP A 370 30.63 -11.29 -16.21
N GLU A 371 31.31 -11.77 -17.25
CA GLU A 371 31.02 -13.06 -17.91
C GLU A 371 31.06 -14.26 -16.97
N SER A 372 31.87 -14.20 -15.93
CA SER A 372 32.00 -15.25 -14.92
C SER A 372 30.85 -15.25 -13.89
N ASP A 373 29.97 -14.22 -13.92
CA ASP A 373 28.89 -14.11 -12.93
C ASP A 373 27.82 -15.19 -13.15
N LYS A 374 27.72 -16.09 -12.18
CA LYS A 374 26.74 -17.19 -12.18
C LYS A 374 25.29 -16.71 -12.21
N ASN A 375 25.03 -15.44 -11.91
CA ASN A 375 23.70 -14.85 -11.88
C ASN A 375 23.19 -14.42 -13.28
N ILE A 376 24.05 -14.41 -14.31
CA ILE A 376 23.66 -14.10 -15.71
C ILE A 376 22.42 -14.91 -16.13
N ALA A 377 22.31 -16.18 -15.70
CA ALA A 377 21.18 -17.04 -16.02
C ALA A 377 19.83 -16.50 -15.54
N VAL A 378 19.78 -15.72 -14.46
CA VAL A 378 18.54 -15.11 -13.94
C VAL A 378 18.04 -14.04 -14.92
N PHE A 379 18.94 -13.20 -15.43
CA PHE A 379 18.62 -12.14 -16.39
C PHE A 379 18.20 -12.71 -17.75
N ILE A 380 18.91 -13.73 -18.24
CA ILE A 380 18.59 -14.39 -19.51
C ILE A 380 17.17 -15.00 -19.46
N LYS A 381 16.78 -15.63 -18.34
CA LYS A 381 15.42 -16.16 -18.13
C LYS A 381 14.33 -15.10 -18.22
N GLN A 382 14.67 -13.85 -17.93
CA GLN A 382 13.76 -12.71 -18.05
C GLN A 382 13.80 -12.04 -19.42
N GLY A 383 14.48 -12.67 -20.37
CA GLY A 383 14.59 -12.17 -21.75
C GLY A 383 15.59 -11.03 -21.93
N ILE A 384 16.47 -10.80 -20.95
CA ILE A 384 17.58 -9.88 -21.08
C ILE A 384 18.70 -10.63 -21.82
N LYS A 385 19.08 -10.14 -23.02
CA LYS A 385 19.99 -10.83 -23.93
C LYS A 385 21.41 -10.28 -23.77
N LYS A 386 22.38 -11.15 -23.98
CA LYS A 386 23.79 -10.76 -24.02
C LYS A 386 24.06 -9.95 -25.29
N ALA A 387 24.47 -8.69 -25.14
CA ALA A 387 24.83 -7.80 -26.24
C ALA A 387 26.35 -7.76 -26.48
N SER A 388 27.14 -7.94 -25.40
CA SER A 388 28.61 -8.08 -25.44
C SER A 388 29.08 -8.93 -24.27
N ASN A 389 30.38 -9.06 -24.05
CA ASN A 389 30.94 -9.84 -22.96
C ASN A 389 30.55 -9.34 -21.56
N THR A 390 30.29 -8.03 -21.43
CA THR A 390 29.94 -7.39 -20.15
C THR A 390 28.55 -6.74 -20.17
N LEU A 391 27.84 -6.75 -21.30
CA LEU A 391 26.57 -6.06 -21.47
C LEU A 391 25.43 -7.04 -21.76
N LEU A 392 24.41 -7.01 -20.92
CA LEU A 392 23.09 -7.61 -21.15
C LEU A 392 22.08 -6.50 -21.50
N THR A 393 21.22 -6.72 -22.49
CA THR A 393 20.21 -5.75 -22.87
C THR A 393 18.86 -6.40 -23.12
N LYS A 394 17.79 -5.67 -22.88
CA LYS A 394 16.41 -6.07 -23.15
C LYS A 394 15.64 -4.88 -23.73
N LYS A 395 15.09 -5.04 -24.93
CA LYS A 395 14.03 -4.16 -25.46
C LYS A 395 12.70 -4.57 -24.83
N LEU A 396 11.97 -3.60 -24.32
CA LEU A 396 10.74 -3.79 -23.55
C LEU A 396 9.47 -3.76 -24.40
#